data_afb3d1888bfd020073e3c974a7896226
#
_entry.id   afb3d1888bfd020073e3c974a7896226
#
_cell.length_a   1.000
_cell.length_b   1.000
_cell.length_c   1.000
_cell.angle_alpha   90.00
_cell.angle_beta   90.00
_cell.angle_gamma   90.00
#
_symmetry.space_group_name_H-M   'P 1'
#
loop_
_entity.id
_entity.type
_entity.pdbx_description
1 polymer ?
#
loop_
_entity_poly.entity_id
_entity_poly.type
_entity_poly.pdbx_seq_one_letter_code
_entity_poly.pdbx_strand_id
1 'polypeptide(L)'
;MLAVVGDMLDGRRPPLLPVPGDDPRQCEMLTDALRVGQDIDDDVAVVVPTSGTTGTPKGAMLSTRALIASASATHDRLGGEGTWLLALPTHHIAGLQVLVRSVLAGTVPVELDTTYGFDPAGLAVAV
;
A
#
# COMPACT_ATOMS: atom_id res chain seq x y z
N MET A 1 3.73 -3.76 -10.08
CA MET A 1 3.39 -3.58 -8.65
C MET A 1 2.32 -4.55 -8.17
N LEU A 2 1.20 -4.77 -8.88
CA LEU A 2 0.15 -5.72 -8.49
C LEU A 2 0.67 -7.14 -8.20
N ALA A 3 1.57 -7.68 -9.05
CA ALA A 3 2.16 -9.01 -8.80
C ALA A 3 2.91 -9.09 -7.47
N VAL A 4 3.63 -8.03 -7.07
CA VAL A 4 4.32 -7.96 -5.78
C VAL A 4 3.34 -8.01 -4.62
N VAL A 5 2.23 -7.29 -4.72
CA VAL A 5 1.16 -7.30 -3.70
C VAL A 5 0.46 -8.65 -3.67
N GLY A 6 0.18 -9.25 -4.83
CA GLY A 6 -0.38 -10.61 -4.90
C GLY A 6 0.51 -11.64 -4.22
N ASP A 7 1.81 -11.63 -4.53
CA ASP A 7 2.78 -12.54 -3.90
C ASP A 7 2.90 -12.32 -2.38
N MET A 8 2.78 -11.08 -1.92
CA MET A 8 2.74 -10.74 -0.50
C MET A 8 1.48 -11.34 0.18
N LEU A 9 0.32 -11.15 -0.43
CA LEU A 9 -0.95 -11.67 0.11
C LEU A 9 -0.99 -13.21 0.14
N ASP A 10 -0.32 -13.85 -0.81
CA ASP A 10 -0.21 -15.31 -0.88
C ASP A 10 0.92 -15.90 0.02
N GLY A 11 1.63 -15.06 0.76
CA GLY A 11 2.75 -15.48 1.59
C GLY A 11 3.97 -16.00 0.82
N ARG A 12 4.07 -15.68 -0.47
CA ARG A 12 5.21 -16.07 -1.33
C ARG A 12 6.41 -15.13 -1.22
N ARG A 13 6.31 -14.10 -0.40
CA ARG A 13 7.36 -13.11 -0.17
C ARG A 13 7.52 -12.80 1.32
N PRO A 14 8.72 -12.42 1.74
CA PRO A 14 8.90 -11.89 3.09
C PRO A 14 8.10 -10.58 3.26
N PRO A 15 7.86 -10.15 4.50
CA PRO A 15 7.21 -8.88 4.80
C PRO A 15 7.82 -7.70 4.03
N LEU A 16 6.98 -6.79 3.55
CA LEU A 16 7.39 -5.64 2.76
C LEU A 16 7.44 -4.37 3.62
N LEU A 17 8.41 -3.52 3.35
CA LEU A 17 8.44 -2.12 3.77
C LEU A 17 8.27 -1.25 2.53
N PRO A 18 7.09 -0.68 2.27
CA PRO A 18 6.91 0.26 1.17
C PRO A 18 7.66 1.56 1.45
N VAL A 19 8.51 1.96 0.51
CA VAL A 19 9.31 3.20 0.60
C VAL A 19 9.12 4.03 -0.66
N PRO A 20 9.29 5.38 -0.59
CA PRO A 20 9.24 6.22 -1.77
C PRO A 20 10.40 5.89 -2.71
N GLY A 21 10.11 5.67 -4.00
CA GLY A 21 11.12 5.32 -4.99
C GLY A 21 11.97 6.49 -5.48
N ASP A 22 11.54 7.70 -5.25
CA ASP A 22 12.13 8.97 -5.70
C ASP A 22 12.89 9.72 -4.60
N ASP A 23 12.89 9.22 -3.36
CA ASP A 23 13.62 9.80 -2.22
C ASP A 23 14.55 8.77 -1.55
N PRO A 24 15.81 8.63 -2.05
CA PRO A 24 16.78 7.72 -1.47
C PRO A 24 17.10 7.97 0.00
N ARG A 25 17.06 9.24 0.45
CA ARG A 25 17.35 9.59 1.85
C ARG A 25 16.24 9.12 2.77
N GLN A 26 14.98 9.32 2.37
CA GLN A 26 13.84 8.81 3.12
C GLN A 26 13.82 7.29 3.13
N CYS A 27 14.16 6.65 2.01
CA CYS A 27 14.29 5.20 1.92
C CYS A 27 15.32 4.66 2.93
N GLU A 28 16.53 5.23 2.97
CA GLU A 28 17.58 4.84 3.91
C GLU A 28 17.14 5.06 5.36
N MET A 29 16.61 6.25 5.67
CA MET A 29 16.12 6.57 7.01
C MET A 29 15.02 5.59 7.49
N LEU A 30 14.07 5.23 6.64
CA LEU A 30 13.00 4.28 6.99
C LEU A 30 13.56 2.86 7.17
N THR A 31 14.48 2.45 6.31
CA THR A 31 15.14 1.14 6.36
C THR A 31 15.88 0.96 7.69
N ASP A 32 16.62 1.97 8.13
CA ASP A 32 17.36 1.96 9.38
C ASP A 32 16.43 2.04 10.59
N ALA A 33 15.49 3.00 10.60
CA ALA A 33 14.60 3.24 11.73
C ALA A 33 13.65 2.06 11.99
N LEU A 34 13.21 1.38 10.93
CA LEU A 34 12.30 0.22 11.01
C LEU A 34 13.04 -1.12 10.97
N ARG A 35 14.38 -1.09 11.05
CA ARG A 35 15.25 -2.26 11.25
C ARG A 35 15.04 -3.36 10.20
N VAL A 36 15.05 -3.00 8.92
CA VAL A 36 14.92 -3.98 7.84
C VAL A 36 16.00 -5.06 7.95
N GLY A 37 15.59 -6.32 7.77
CA GLY A 37 16.47 -7.49 7.89
C GLY A 37 16.53 -8.12 9.28
N GLN A 38 15.76 -7.60 10.25
CA GLN A 38 15.56 -8.27 11.54
C GLN A 38 14.32 -9.16 11.50
N ASP A 39 14.29 -10.14 12.41
CA ASP A 39 13.16 -11.05 12.56
C ASP A 39 11.89 -10.27 12.95
N ILE A 40 10.77 -10.68 12.39
CA ILE A 40 9.44 -10.12 12.62
C ILE A 40 8.44 -11.28 12.73
N ASP A 41 7.30 -11.04 13.35
CA ASP A 41 6.26 -12.05 13.48
C ASP A 41 5.81 -12.61 12.11
N ASP A 42 5.66 -13.91 12.01
CA ASP A 42 5.39 -14.64 10.75
C ASP A 42 4.08 -14.23 10.07
N ASP A 43 3.12 -13.66 10.80
CA ASP A 43 1.84 -13.21 10.26
C ASP A 43 1.90 -11.80 9.66
N VAL A 44 2.99 -11.05 9.84
CA VAL A 44 3.17 -9.72 9.28
C VAL A 44 3.45 -9.81 7.78
N ALA A 45 2.63 -9.14 6.99
CA ALA A 45 2.81 -9.03 5.53
C ALA A 45 3.47 -7.72 5.11
N VAL A 46 3.20 -6.64 5.85
CA VAL A 46 3.72 -5.32 5.52
C VAL A 46 3.93 -4.49 6.77
N VAL A 47 4.99 -3.68 6.77
CA VAL A 47 5.23 -2.63 7.77
C VAL A 47 5.05 -1.30 7.08
N VAL A 48 3.99 -0.55 7.44
CA VAL A 48 3.71 0.76 6.83
C VAL A 48 4.24 1.86 7.72
N PRO A 49 5.13 2.74 7.20
CA PRO A 49 5.61 3.88 7.96
C PRO A 49 4.47 4.80 8.37
N THR A 50 4.49 5.26 9.61
CA THR A 50 3.54 6.24 10.12
C THR A 50 4.28 7.52 10.53
N SER A 51 3.66 8.68 10.29
CA SER A 51 4.16 9.96 10.76
C SER A 51 4.01 10.03 12.28
N GLY A 52 5.08 9.67 13.00
CA GLY A 52 5.11 9.82 14.46
C GLY A 52 5.28 11.29 14.85
N THR A 53 4.54 11.74 15.88
CA THR A 53 4.68 13.08 16.49
C THR A 53 6.03 13.28 17.20
N THR A 54 6.84 12.24 17.33
CA THR A 54 8.08 12.20 18.13
C THR A 54 9.37 12.25 17.30
N GLY A 55 9.29 12.50 15.99
CA GLY A 55 10.46 12.62 15.09
C GLY A 55 11.12 11.30 14.66
N THR A 56 10.89 10.19 15.37
CA THR A 56 11.37 8.87 14.95
C THR A 56 10.26 8.14 14.18
N PRO A 57 10.50 7.66 12.95
CA PRO A 57 9.53 6.89 12.20
C PRO A 57 9.08 5.66 12.97
N LYS A 58 7.78 5.40 12.96
CA LYS A 58 7.18 4.18 13.50
C LYS A 58 6.56 3.39 12.35
N GLY A 59 6.54 2.07 12.48
CA GLY A 59 5.92 1.17 11.51
C GLY A 59 4.66 0.53 12.09
N ALA A 60 3.55 0.61 11.35
CA ALA A 60 2.38 -0.21 11.64
C ALA A 60 2.55 -1.58 10.96
N MET A 61 2.61 -2.64 11.76
CA MET A 61 2.67 -4.01 11.29
C MET A 61 1.28 -4.50 10.94
N LEU A 62 1.07 -4.94 9.71
CA LEU A 62 -0.22 -5.40 9.21
C LEU A 62 -0.08 -6.82 8.66
N SER A 63 -0.97 -7.69 9.12
CA SER A 63 -1.03 -9.06 8.61
C SER A 63 -1.81 -9.13 7.29
N THR A 64 -1.57 -10.16 6.49
CA THR A 64 -2.37 -10.48 5.30
C THR A 64 -3.86 -10.52 5.63
N ARG A 65 -4.23 -11.15 6.73
CA ARG A 65 -5.63 -11.23 7.19
C ARG A 65 -6.25 -9.86 7.42
N ALA A 66 -5.51 -8.94 8.04
CA ALA A 66 -6.01 -7.58 8.29
C ALA A 66 -6.20 -6.80 6.98
N LEU A 67 -5.26 -6.92 6.04
CA LEU A 67 -5.34 -6.27 4.72
C LEU A 67 -6.55 -6.78 3.93
N ILE A 68 -6.74 -8.09 3.86
CA ILE A 68 -7.87 -8.73 3.16
C ILE A 68 -9.19 -8.35 3.83
N ALA A 69 -9.30 -8.43 5.16
CA ALA A 69 -10.51 -8.07 5.89
C ALA A 69 -10.93 -6.61 5.63
N SER A 70 -9.97 -5.68 5.61
CA SER A 70 -10.20 -4.27 5.28
C SER A 70 -10.69 -4.08 3.84
N ALA A 71 -10.09 -4.79 2.90
CA ALA A 71 -10.47 -4.71 1.48
C ALA A 71 -11.87 -5.30 1.24
N SER A 72 -12.15 -6.49 1.80
CA SER A 72 -13.47 -7.14 1.69
C SER A 72 -14.58 -6.28 2.31
N ALA A 73 -14.36 -5.74 3.52
CA ALA A 73 -15.33 -4.83 4.15
C ALA A 73 -15.59 -3.57 3.30
N THR A 74 -14.59 -3.10 2.56
CA THR A 74 -14.77 -1.97 1.63
C THR A 74 -15.62 -2.39 0.43
N HIS A 75 -15.35 -3.55 -0.18
CA HIS A 75 -16.15 -4.08 -1.29
C HIS A 75 -17.60 -4.28 -0.85
N ASP A 76 -17.85 -4.89 0.31
CA ASP A 76 -19.19 -5.08 0.86
C ASP A 76 -19.92 -3.75 1.07
N ARG A 77 -19.22 -2.76 1.61
CA ARG A 77 -19.80 -1.42 1.87
C ARG A 77 -20.18 -0.67 0.60
N LEU A 78 -19.44 -0.90 -0.49
CA LEU A 78 -19.66 -0.25 -1.79
C LEU A 78 -20.57 -1.04 -2.72
N GLY A 79 -21.04 -2.21 -2.30
CA GLY A 79 -21.95 -3.03 -3.08
C GLY A 79 -21.28 -4.02 -4.03
N GLY A 80 -19.98 -4.26 -3.88
CA GLY A 80 -19.24 -5.26 -4.64
C GLY A 80 -17.83 -4.83 -5.04
N GLU A 81 -17.19 -5.71 -5.78
CA GLU A 81 -15.88 -5.47 -6.38
C GLU A 81 -15.98 -4.53 -7.58
N GLY A 82 -14.91 -3.81 -7.86
CA GLY A 82 -14.86 -2.88 -8.99
C GLY A 82 -13.44 -2.52 -9.39
N THR A 83 -13.31 -1.67 -10.40
CA THR A 83 -12.03 -1.09 -10.80
C THR A 83 -11.74 0.13 -9.93
N TRP A 84 -10.54 0.17 -9.38
CA TRP A 84 -10.10 1.22 -8.47
C TRP A 84 -9.26 2.28 -9.19
N LEU A 85 -9.34 3.53 -8.72
CA LEU A 85 -8.45 4.61 -9.13
C LEU A 85 -7.28 4.71 -8.16
N LEU A 86 -6.06 4.62 -8.67
CA LEU A 86 -4.83 4.80 -7.91
C LEU A 86 -4.33 6.25 -8.10
N ALA A 87 -4.72 7.13 -7.19
CA ALA A 87 -4.33 8.53 -7.17
C ALA A 87 -3.46 8.89 -5.94
N LEU A 88 -2.97 7.87 -5.22
CA LEU A 88 -2.19 8.03 -4.00
C LEU A 88 -0.90 7.22 -4.08
N PRO A 89 0.19 7.70 -3.47
CA PRO A 89 1.45 6.97 -3.44
C PRO A 89 1.29 5.60 -2.78
N THR A 90 1.83 4.57 -3.41
CA THR A 90 1.70 3.17 -2.97
C THR A 90 2.56 2.81 -1.76
N HIS A 91 3.48 3.69 -1.36
CA HIS A 91 4.23 3.56 -0.12
C HIS A 91 3.44 4.06 1.12
N HIS A 92 2.27 4.66 0.92
CA HIS A 92 1.31 4.95 1.98
C HIS A 92 0.21 3.90 2.02
N ILE A 93 -0.35 3.66 3.21
CA ILE A 93 -1.39 2.64 3.41
C ILE A 93 -2.61 2.84 2.49
N ALA A 94 -2.98 4.09 2.19
CA ALA A 94 -4.13 4.37 1.33
C ALA A 94 -3.90 3.89 -0.11
N GLY A 95 -2.73 4.19 -0.71
CA GLY A 95 -2.36 3.70 -2.04
C GLY A 95 -2.13 2.19 -2.06
N LEU A 96 -1.48 1.63 -1.03
CA LEU A 96 -1.32 0.19 -0.89
C LEU A 96 -2.67 -0.54 -0.85
N GLN A 97 -3.64 -0.02 -0.12
CA GLN A 97 -4.99 -0.61 -0.03
C GLN A 97 -5.75 -0.57 -1.36
N VAL A 98 -5.49 0.40 -2.24
CA VAL A 98 -6.02 0.37 -3.62
C VAL A 98 -5.48 -0.87 -4.35
N LEU A 99 -4.18 -1.14 -4.24
CA LEU A 99 -3.57 -2.32 -4.86
C LEU A 99 -4.12 -3.63 -4.28
N VAL A 100 -4.28 -3.73 -2.95
CA VAL A 100 -4.86 -4.91 -2.28
C VAL A 100 -6.28 -5.17 -2.78
N ARG A 101 -7.13 -4.13 -2.83
CA ARG A 101 -8.51 -4.25 -3.34
C ARG A 101 -8.54 -4.67 -4.81
N SER A 102 -7.64 -4.12 -5.63
CA SER A 102 -7.54 -4.48 -7.05
C SER A 102 -7.11 -5.94 -7.24
N VAL A 103 -6.15 -6.42 -6.43
CA VAL A 103 -5.75 -7.84 -6.46
C VAL A 103 -6.91 -8.77 -6.10
N LEU A 104 -7.66 -8.44 -5.02
CA LEU A 104 -8.80 -9.24 -4.59
C LEU A 104 -9.94 -9.24 -5.62
N ALA A 105 -10.18 -8.10 -6.28
CA ALA A 105 -11.18 -7.97 -7.33
C ALA A 105 -10.72 -8.56 -8.68
N GLY A 106 -9.48 -9.00 -8.82
CA GLY A 106 -8.92 -9.45 -10.09
C GLY A 106 -8.85 -8.35 -11.16
N THR A 107 -8.79 -7.08 -10.75
CA THR A 107 -8.78 -5.92 -11.65
C THR A 107 -7.44 -5.21 -11.63
N VAL A 108 -7.17 -4.42 -12.67
CA VAL A 108 -6.02 -3.51 -12.71
C VAL A 108 -6.52 -2.10 -12.39
N PRO A 109 -5.94 -1.41 -11.39
CA PRO A 109 -6.37 -0.06 -11.08
C PRO A 109 -6.03 0.90 -12.23
N VAL A 110 -6.85 1.91 -12.41
CA VAL A 110 -6.54 3.05 -13.28
C VAL A 110 -5.60 3.96 -12.52
N GLU A 111 -4.42 4.23 -13.08
CA GLU A 111 -3.44 5.12 -12.46
C GLU A 111 -3.70 6.56 -12.86
N LEU A 112 -3.75 7.46 -11.88
CA LEU A 112 -3.82 8.90 -12.08
C LEU A 112 -2.49 9.52 -11.60
N ASP A 113 -1.79 10.16 -12.53
CA ASP A 113 -0.58 10.91 -12.18
C ASP A 113 -0.93 12.13 -11.34
N THR A 114 -0.44 12.15 -10.10
CA THR A 114 -0.62 13.25 -9.16
C THR A 114 0.69 13.96 -8.82
N THR A 115 1.75 13.75 -9.59
CA THR A 115 3.09 14.32 -9.38
C THR A 115 3.06 15.85 -9.27
N TYR A 116 2.20 16.49 -10.05
CA TYR A 116 2.04 17.95 -10.07
C TYR A 116 0.79 18.43 -9.32
N GLY A 117 0.18 17.57 -8.52
CA GLY A 117 -1.06 17.83 -7.80
C GLY A 117 -2.27 17.11 -8.43
N PHE A 118 -3.41 17.21 -7.75
CA PHE A 118 -4.66 16.59 -8.22
C PHE A 118 -5.29 17.43 -9.34
N ASP A 119 -5.48 16.82 -10.50
CA ASP A 119 -6.19 17.44 -11.63
C ASP A 119 -7.60 16.86 -11.78
N PRO A 120 -8.67 17.65 -11.48
CA PRO A 120 -10.05 17.20 -11.66
C PRO A 120 -10.43 16.85 -13.10
N ALA A 121 -9.80 17.50 -14.10
CA ALA A 121 -10.05 17.19 -15.50
C ALA A 121 -9.46 15.83 -15.89
N GLY A 122 -8.24 15.51 -15.41
CA GLY A 122 -7.64 14.20 -15.55
C GLY A 122 -8.48 13.09 -14.92
N LEU A 123 -9.08 13.34 -13.76
CA LEU A 123 -10.00 12.40 -13.14
C LEU A 123 -11.23 12.13 -14.02
N ALA A 124 -11.84 13.16 -14.60
CA ALA A 124 -13.03 13.01 -15.46
C ALA A 124 -12.75 12.20 -16.74
N VAL A 125 -11.50 12.11 -17.17
CA VAL A 125 -11.08 11.29 -18.33
C VAL A 125 -10.78 9.86 -17.91
N ALA A 126 -10.32 9.63 -16.66
CA ALA A 126 -9.91 8.33 -16.14
C ALA A 126 -11.10 7.46 -15.67
N VAL A 127 -12.27 8.05 -15.43
CA VAL A 127 -13.51 7.41 -14.94
C VAL A 127 -14.54 7.32 -16.05
#